data_59b68e255667c5cb975aa6adcf5e2ea5
#
_entry.id   59b68e255667c5cb975aa6adcf5e2ea5
#
_cell.length_a   1.000
_cell.length_b   1.000
_cell.length_c   1.000
_cell.angle_alpha   90.00
_cell.angle_beta   90.00
_cell.angle_gamma   90.00
#
_symmetry.space_group_name_H-M   'P 1'
#
loop_
_entity.id
_entity.type
_entity.pdbx_description
1 polymer ?
#
loop_
_entity_poly.entity_id
_entity_poly.type
_entity_poly.pdbx_seq_one_letter_code
_entity_poly.pdbx_strand_id
1 'polypeptide(L)'
;MIDKSVLVAAVSGFREPFVPGRNSSSDTLHQWAGHNNFVWLVTEDILDEYKEVLKRLGVRPNRIGTLINLIRERAEKVKVGSSAQISPDPKDDAFCLCAEAGKADFIVTLNPKDFPPDRLHAKVLLPAEFKK
;
A
#
# COMPACT_ATOMS: atom_id res chain seq x y z
N MET A 1 6.09 0.11 -2.49
CA MET A 1 5.04 -0.69 -1.85
C MET A 1 4.22 0.20 -0.91
N ILE A 2 2.91 0.04 -0.95
CA ILE A 2 1.97 0.84 -0.14
C ILE A 2 1.38 -0.07 0.93
N ASP A 3 1.57 0.29 2.19
CA ASP A 3 0.98 -0.45 3.31
C ASP A 3 -0.54 -0.23 3.37
N LYS A 4 -1.26 -1.20 3.91
CA LYS A 4 -2.72 -1.14 4.09
C LYS A 4 -3.18 0.09 4.87
N SER A 5 -2.38 0.58 5.82
CA SER A 5 -2.72 1.77 6.60
C SER A 5 -2.93 3.01 5.73
N VAL A 6 -2.12 3.16 4.69
CA VAL A 6 -2.24 4.27 3.72
C VAL A 6 -3.52 4.12 2.91
N LEU A 7 -3.83 2.90 2.46
CA LEU A 7 -5.05 2.64 1.70
C LEU A 7 -6.30 2.95 2.53
N VAL A 8 -6.33 2.51 3.78
CA VAL A 8 -7.44 2.76 4.71
C VAL A 8 -7.66 4.27 4.90
N ALA A 9 -6.58 5.01 5.17
CA ALA A 9 -6.66 6.45 5.37
C ALA A 9 -7.09 7.19 4.09
N ALA A 10 -6.62 6.73 2.93
CA ALA A 10 -6.99 7.32 1.65
C ALA A 10 -8.47 7.13 1.33
N VAL A 11 -9.01 5.94 1.58
CA VAL A 11 -10.41 5.61 1.28
C VAL A 11 -11.37 6.48 2.09
N SER A 12 -11.03 6.81 3.34
CA SER A 12 -11.86 7.71 4.15
C SER A 12 -12.00 9.10 3.50
N GLY A 13 -11.02 9.52 2.71
CA GLY A 13 -11.06 10.78 1.97
C GLY A 13 -11.83 10.73 0.65
N PHE A 14 -12.20 9.53 0.17
CA PHE A 14 -12.91 9.40 -1.11
C PHE A 14 -14.39 9.79 -1.05
N ARG A 15 -14.92 10.01 0.14
CA ARG A 15 -16.31 10.43 0.34
C ARG A 15 -16.53 11.92 0.06
N GLU A 16 -15.45 12.68 -0.05
CA GLU A 16 -15.48 14.11 -0.27
C GLU A 16 -14.71 14.47 -1.53
N PRO A 17 -14.95 15.65 -2.13
CA PRO A 17 -14.15 16.10 -3.25
C PRO A 17 -12.66 16.10 -2.89
N PHE A 18 -11.83 15.63 -3.81
CA PHE A 18 -10.38 15.60 -3.60
C PHE A 18 -9.83 17.04 -3.46
N VAL A 19 -9.12 17.29 -2.37
CA VAL A 19 -8.42 18.54 -2.14
C VAL A 19 -6.94 18.23 -1.91
N PRO A 20 -6.04 18.64 -2.81
CA PRO A 20 -4.60 18.36 -2.63
C PRO A 20 -4.08 18.93 -1.30
N GLY A 21 -3.27 18.12 -0.61
CA GLY A 21 -2.65 18.49 0.66
C GLY A 21 -3.51 18.27 1.89
N ARG A 22 -4.79 17.93 1.74
CA ARG A 22 -5.69 17.72 2.87
C ARG A 22 -5.49 16.36 3.53
N ASN A 23 -5.18 15.33 2.75
CA ASN A 23 -4.94 13.97 3.21
C ASN A 23 -3.77 13.39 2.43
N SER A 24 -2.63 13.22 3.08
CA SER A 24 -1.39 12.78 2.41
C SER A 24 -1.52 11.36 1.85
N SER A 25 -2.30 10.49 2.48
CA SER A 25 -2.55 9.14 1.96
C SER A 25 -3.38 9.21 0.68
N SER A 26 -4.41 10.04 0.65
CA SER A 26 -5.22 10.27 -0.54
C SER A 26 -4.39 10.90 -1.66
N ASP A 27 -3.52 11.86 -1.34
CA ASP A 27 -2.60 12.49 -2.31
C ASP A 27 -1.72 11.42 -2.97
N THR A 28 -1.18 10.48 -2.18
CA THR A 28 -0.34 9.41 -2.69
C THR A 28 -1.08 8.56 -3.74
N LEU A 29 -2.31 8.16 -3.44
CA LEU A 29 -3.11 7.36 -4.37
C LEU A 29 -3.48 8.15 -5.63
N HIS A 30 -3.83 9.42 -5.48
CA HIS A 30 -4.16 10.27 -6.63
C HIS A 30 -2.95 10.50 -7.54
N GLN A 31 -1.76 10.66 -6.98
CA GLN A 31 -0.54 10.79 -7.78
C GLN A 31 -0.28 9.53 -8.59
N TRP A 32 -0.49 8.36 -8.00
CA TRP A 32 -0.34 7.11 -8.72
C TRP A 32 -1.41 6.95 -9.81
N ALA A 33 -2.68 7.15 -9.47
CA ALA A 33 -3.79 6.92 -10.39
C ALA A 33 -3.82 7.93 -11.53
N GLY A 34 -3.51 9.21 -11.24
CA GLY A 34 -3.60 10.28 -12.23
C GLY A 34 -2.33 10.56 -13.00
N HIS A 35 -1.17 10.32 -12.42
CA HIS A 35 0.11 10.78 -12.96
C HIS A 35 1.16 9.68 -13.14
N ASN A 36 0.92 8.46 -12.65
CA ASN A 36 1.90 7.37 -12.72
C ASN A 36 3.29 7.75 -12.15
N ASN A 37 3.32 8.50 -11.06
CA ASN A 37 4.57 9.04 -10.53
C ASN A 37 5.47 7.98 -9.89
N PHE A 38 4.94 6.79 -9.61
CA PHE A 38 5.71 5.68 -9.04
C PHE A 38 5.10 4.34 -9.45
N VAL A 39 5.85 3.27 -9.26
CA VAL A 39 5.40 1.90 -9.50
C VAL A 39 4.92 1.32 -8.17
N TRP A 40 3.67 0.90 -8.14
CA TRP A 40 3.07 0.25 -6.97
C TRP A 40 3.28 -1.25 -7.07
N LEU A 41 3.98 -1.82 -6.10
CA LEU A 41 4.24 -3.26 -6.06
C LEU A 41 3.19 -3.96 -5.21
N VAL A 42 2.66 -5.08 -5.70
CA VAL A 42 1.68 -5.90 -4.99
C VAL A 42 1.96 -7.38 -5.17
N THR A 43 1.39 -8.19 -4.27
CA THR A 43 1.26 -9.64 -4.43
C THR A 43 -0.22 -9.99 -4.30
N GLU A 44 -0.60 -11.23 -4.62
CA GLU A 44 -1.99 -11.67 -4.38
C GLU A 44 -2.34 -11.63 -2.89
N ASP A 45 -1.40 -12.00 -2.02
CA ASP A 45 -1.61 -11.93 -0.56
C ASP A 45 -1.88 -10.49 -0.10
N ILE A 46 -1.17 -9.52 -0.66
CA ILE A 46 -1.40 -8.10 -0.36
C ILE A 46 -2.76 -7.66 -0.85
N LEU A 47 -3.15 -8.05 -2.05
CA LEU A 47 -4.47 -7.72 -2.59
C LEU A 47 -5.59 -8.29 -1.70
N ASP A 48 -5.42 -9.51 -1.22
CA ASP A 48 -6.36 -10.13 -0.29
C ASP A 48 -6.43 -9.37 1.03
N GLU A 49 -5.30 -8.92 1.57
CA GLU A 49 -5.25 -8.13 2.79
C GLU A 49 -5.93 -6.77 2.59
N TYR A 50 -5.75 -6.13 1.44
CA TYR A 50 -6.45 -4.89 1.10
C TYR A 50 -7.97 -5.10 1.09
N LYS A 51 -8.45 -6.17 0.46
CA LYS A 51 -9.88 -6.51 0.45
C LYS A 51 -10.42 -6.68 1.87
N GLU A 52 -9.68 -7.38 2.71
CA GLU A 52 -10.09 -7.70 4.07
C GLU A 52 -10.24 -6.42 4.92
N VAL A 53 -9.26 -5.53 4.87
CA VAL A 53 -9.33 -4.29 5.66
C VAL A 53 -10.42 -3.35 5.17
N LEU A 54 -10.65 -3.28 3.85
CA LEU A 54 -11.72 -2.47 3.28
C LEU A 54 -13.09 -3.00 3.68
N LYS A 55 -13.25 -4.32 3.69
CA LYS A 55 -14.47 -4.98 4.13
C LYS A 55 -14.77 -4.67 5.60
N ARG A 56 -13.75 -4.74 6.47
CA ARG A 56 -13.90 -4.41 7.90
C ARG A 56 -14.33 -2.97 8.12
N LEU A 57 -13.91 -2.06 7.25
CA LEU A 57 -14.31 -0.66 7.32
C LEU A 57 -15.72 -0.40 6.82
N GLY A 58 -16.41 -1.40 6.29
CA GLY A 58 -17.75 -1.25 5.76
C GLY A 58 -17.81 -0.66 4.36
N VAL A 59 -16.71 -0.70 3.61
CA VAL A 59 -16.72 -0.28 2.21
C VAL A 59 -17.58 -1.24 1.39
N ARG A 60 -18.41 -0.72 0.51
CA ARG A 60 -19.32 -1.53 -0.30
C ARG A 60 -18.54 -2.50 -1.20
N PRO A 61 -19.03 -3.76 -1.36
CA PRO A 61 -18.32 -4.77 -2.17
C PRO A 61 -18.02 -4.32 -3.60
N ASN A 62 -18.92 -3.60 -4.25
CA ASN A 62 -18.70 -3.11 -5.61
C ASN A 62 -17.56 -2.09 -5.68
N ARG A 63 -17.42 -1.24 -4.66
CA ARG A 63 -16.29 -0.28 -4.57
C ARG A 63 -14.97 -0.97 -4.29
N ILE A 64 -14.99 -1.98 -3.42
CA ILE A 64 -13.81 -2.81 -3.16
C ILE A 64 -13.35 -3.46 -4.46
N GLY A 65 -14.27 -4.10 -5.18
CA GLY A 65 -13.96 -4.75 -6.46
C GLY A 65 -13.37 -3.78 -7.47
N THR A 66 -13.96 -2.59 -7.61
CA THR A 66 -13.47 -1.57 -8.54
C THR A 66 -12.05 -1.14 -8.20
N LEU A 67 -11.77 -0.85 -6.92
CA LEU A 67 -10.46 -0.41 -6.48
C LEU A 67 -9.41 -1.52 -6.64
N ILE A 68 -9.74 -2.73 -6.21
CA ILE A 68 -8.81 -3.87 -6.31
C ILE A 68 -8.49 -4.19 -7.77
N ASN A 69 -9.48 -4.15 -8.65
CA ASN A 69 -9.26 -4.37 -10.08
C ASN A 69 -8.36 -3.29 -10.68
N LEU A 70 -8.55 -2.03 -10.30
CA LEU A 70 -7.69 -0.94 -10.76
C LEU A 70 -6.25 -1.16 -10.31
N ILE A 71 -6.05 -1.53 -9.06
CA ILE A 71 -4.70 -1.83 -8.53
C ILE A 71 -4.11 -3.02 -9.28
N ARG A 72 -4.87 -4.09 -9.45
CA ARG A 72 -4.41 -5.30 -10.14
C ARG A 72 -3.96 -5.03 -11.58
N GLU A 73 -4.70 -4.18 -12.28
CA GLU A 73 -4.39 -3.87 -13.68
C GLU A 73 -3.16 -2.97 -13.84
N ARG A 74 -2.94 -2.06 -12.91
CA ARG A 74 -1.94 -1.00 -13.07
C ARG A 74 -0.71 -1.17 -12.20
N ALA A 75 -0.80 -1.90 -11.09
CA ALA A 75 0.33 -2.17 -10.21
C ALA A 75 1.18 -3.30 -10.78
N GLU A 76 2.45 -3.34 -10.40
CA GLU A 76 3.35 -4.41 -10.77
C GLU A 76 3.21 -5.57 -9.80
N LYS A 77 2.90 -6.76 -10.31
CA LYS A 77 2.73 -7.95 -9.50
C LYS A 77 4.08 -8.61 -9.25
N VAL A 78 4.41 -8.80 -7.98
CA VAL A 78 5.66 -9.40 -7.53
C VAL A 78 5.41 -10.84 -7.12
N LYS A 79 6.32 -11.75 -7.46
CA LYS A 79 6.31 -13.12 -6.96
C LYS A 79 7.25 -13.21 -5.76
N VAL A 80 6.70 -13.69 -4.64
CA VAL A 80 7.46 -13.91 -3.42
C VAL A 80 7.74 -15.39 -3.30
N GLY A 81 9.02 -15.77 -3.25
CA GLY A 81 9.42 -17.13 -3.01
C GLY A 81 9.35 -17.50 -1.53
N SER A 82 9.82 -18.71 -1.19
CA SER A 82 9.98 -19.09 0.19
C SER A 82 11.05 -18.23 0.85
N SER A 83 10.70 -17.53 1.93
CA SER A 83 11.61 -16.62 2.60
C SER A 83 11.35 -16.57 4.09
N ALA A 84 12.38 -16.14 4.84
CA ALA A 84 12.30 -16.00 6.28
C ALA A 84 11.39 -14.83 6.64
N GLN A 85 10.75 -14.93 7.78
CA GLN A 85 9.94 -13.86 8.31
C GLN A 85 10.78 -12.61 8.58
N ILE A 86 10.30 -11.46 8.15
CA ILE A 86 10.94 -10.15 8.33
C ILE A 86 10.28 -9.38 9.47
N SER A 87 8.95 -9.27 9.43
CA SER A 87 8.18 -8.59 10.46
C SER A 87 7.67 -9.59 11.50
N PRO A 88 7.63 -9.22 12.79
CA PRO A 88 7.03 -10.06 13.83
C PRO A 88 5.52 -10.27 13.64
N ASP A 89 4.82 -9.34 12.98
CA ASP A 89 3.40 -9.48 12.67
C ASP A 89 3.25 -10.16 11.31
N PRO A 90 2.60 -11.36 11.23
CA PRO A 90 2.40 -12.06 9.95
C PRO A 90 1.67 -11.23 8.89
N LYS A 91 0.78 -10.33 9.29
CA LYS A 91 0.05 -9.48 8.36
C LYS A 91 0.94 -8.43 7.73
N ASP A 92 1.85 -7.85 8.51
CA ASP A 92 2.81 -6.87 8.00
C ASP A 92 3.92 -7.57 7.21
N ASP A 93 4.20 -8.82 7.53
CA ASP A 93 5.26 -9.59 6.88
C ASP A 93 5.03 -9.74 5.37
N ALA A 94 3.79 -9.93 4.94
CA ALA A 94 3.46 -10.00 3.50
C ALA A 94 3.92 -8.75 2.76
N PHE A 95 3.78 -7.58 3.37
CA PHE A 95 4.20 -6.30 2.79
C PHE A 95 5.73 -6.19 2.76
N CYS A 96 6.40 -6.60 3.82
CA CYS A 96 7.86 -6.63 3.88
C CYS A 96 8.45 -7.55 2.82
N LEU A 97 7.91 -8.76 2.69
CA LEU A 97 8.36 -9.74 1.70
C LEU A 97 8.17 -9.24 0.27
N CYS A 98 7.04 -8.59 0.00
CA CYS A 98 6.79 -7.99 -1.30
C CYS A 98 7.83 -6.91 -1.63
N ALA A 99 8.10 -6.02 -0.67
CA ALA A 99 9.08 -4.94 -0.87
C ALA A 99 10.47 -5.48 -1.15
N GLU A 100 10.91 -6.50 -0.42
CA GLU A 100 12.23 -7.10 -0.63
C GLU A 100 12.31 -7.87 -1.95
N ALA A 101 11.31 -8.71 -2.25
CA ALA A 101 11.29 -9.49 -3.50
C ALA A 101 11.20 -8.59 -4.73
N GLY A 102 10.44 -7.52 -4.66
CA GLY A 102 10.27 -6.56 -5.74
C GLY A 102 11.35 -5.49 -5.81
N LYS A 103 12.32 -5.51 -4.89
CA LYS A 103 13.38 -4.50 -4.79
C LYS A 103 12.81 -3.09 -4.73
N ALA A 104 11.79 -2.88 -3.88
CA ALA A 104 11.16 -1.59 -3.73
C ALA A 104 12.16 -0.55 -3.21
N ASP A 105 12.06 0.66 -3.72
CA ASP A 105 12.85 1.78 -3.21
C ASP A 105 12.24 2.32 -1.91
N PHE A 106 10.92 2.25 -1.79
CA PHE A 106 10.18 2.81 -0.66
C PHE A 106 9.08 1.89 -0.17
N ILE A 107 8.84 1.94 1.14
CA ILE A 107 7.63 1.44 1.77
C ILE A 107 6.90 2.65 2.35
N VAL A 108 5.67 2.89 1.90
CA VAL A 108 4.85 4.01 2.38
C VAL A 108 3.85 3.47 3.37
N THR A 109 3.91 3.95 4.61
CA THR A 109 3.08 3.45 5.71
C THR A 109 2.79 4.56 6.72
N LEU A 110 1.66 4.44 7.43
CA LEU A 110 1.35 5.31 8.58
C LEU A 110 1.93 4.76 9.88
N ASN A 111 2.48 3.54 9.86
CA ASN A 111 3.04 2.86 11.03
C ASN A 111 4.49 2.42 10.78
N PRO A 112 5.44 3.37 10.65
CA PRO A 112 6.83 3.02 10.30
C PRO A 112 7.48 2.04 11.27
N LYS A 113 7.10 2.07 12.54
CA LYS A 113 7.67 1.20 13.57
C LYS A 113 7.39 -0.29 13.34
N ASP A 114 6.35 -0.63 12.54
CA ASP A 114 6.02 -2.01 12.22
C ASP A 114 6.91 -2.60 11.12
N PHE A 115 7.74 -1.76 10.50
CA PHE A 115 8.63 -2.14 9.41
C PHE A 115 10.09 -1.93 9.85
N PRO A 116 10.83 -3.03 10.17
CA PRO A 116 12.19 -2.91 10.69
C PRO A 116 13.16 -2.45 9.61
N PRO A 117 13.69 -1.21 9.67
CA PRO A 117 14.52 -0.66 8.61
C PRO A 117 15.88 -1.36 8.46
N ASP A 118 16.37 -1.97 9.52
CA ASP A 118 17.61 -2.72 9.50
C ASP A 118 17.51 -4.05 8.77
N ARG A 119 16.30 -4.53 8.51
CA ARG A 119 16.04 -5.79 7.79
C ARG A 119 15.47 -5.56 6.39
N LEU A 120 15.31 -4.30 5.98
CA LEU A 120 14.71 -3.91 4.71
C LEU A 120 15.67 -3.02 3.93
N HIS A 121 15.78 -3.26 2.62
CA HIS A 121 16.52 -2.37 1.72
C HIS A 121 15.71 -1.12 1.40
N ALA A 122 14.39 -1.24 1.35
CA ALA A 122 13.50 -0.13 1.08
C ALA A 122 13.53 0.90 2.21
N LYS A 123 13.44 2.17 1.84
CA LYS A 123 13.28 3.26 2.81
C LYS A 123 11.83 3.34 3.26
N VAL A 124 11.60 3.36 4.57
CA VAL A 124 10.27 3.42 5.15
C VAL A 124 9.88 4.88 5.35
N LEU A 125 8.76 5.30 4.75
CA LEU A 125 8.32 6.69 4.74
C LEU A 125 6.84 6.82 5.11
N LEU A 126 6.50 7.93 5.75
CA LEU A 126 5.10 8.35 5.87
C LEU A 126 4.61 8.90 4.51
N PRO A 127 3.29 8.84 4.22
CA PRO A 127 2.76 9.43 2.98
C PRO A 127 3.12 10.90 2.82
N ALA A 128 3.15 11.67 3.91
CA ALA A 128 3.54 13.07 3.88
C ALA A 128 4.99 13.30 3.46
N GLU A 129 5.86 12.31 3.71
CA GLU A 129 7.28 12.35 3.33
C GLU A 129 7.51 11.87 1.90
N PHE A 130 6.57 11.10 1.35
CA PHE A 130 6.67 10.52 0.01
C PHE A 130 6.16 11.53 -1.02
N LYS A 131 7.04 12.41 -1.45
CA LYS A 131 6.73 13.44 -2.45
C LYS A 131 7.44 13.10 -3.77
N LYS A 132 6.66 13.08 -4.80
CA LYS A 132 7.17 12.90 -6.16
C LYS A 132 6.63 13.98 -7.08
#